data_bb5b31950817b34134dc16c5bdad2f96
#
_entry.id   bb5b31950817b34134dc16c5bdad2f96
#
_cell.length_a   1.000
_cell.length_b   1.000
_cell.length_c   1.000
_cell.angle_alpha   90.00
_cell.angle_beta   90.00
_cell.angle_gamma   90.00
#
_symmetry.space_group_name_H-M   'P 1'
#
loop_
_entity.id
_entity.type
_entity.pdbx_description
1 polymer ?
#
loop_
_entity_poly.entity_id
_entity_poly.type
_entity_poly.pdbx_seq_one_letter_code
_entity_poly.pdbx_strand_id
1 'polypeptide(L)'
;MERYYLAIDIGASSGRHILGHMEDGKMVLEEIYRFPNGMQKRDGEKVWDIEALFEAVLAGMKKCRELGKIPVSVGIDTWAVDFVLLDKDDQRIGNAVAYRDDRTKGMDEDCLLYTSDAADDLTRV
;
A
#
# COMPACT_ATOMS: atom_id res chain seq x y z
N MET A 1 -3.52 -10.99 30.92
CA MET A 1 -3.22 -9.69 30.30
C MET A 1 -3.71 -9.72 28.85
N GLU A 2 -4.50 -8.76 28.50
CA GLU A 2 -5.10 -8.66 27.17
C GLU A 2 -4.04 -8.32 26.12
N ARG A 3 -4.06 -9.02 25.00
CA ARG A 3 -3.13 -8.77 23.89
C ARG A 3 -3.89 -8.14 22.73
N TYR A 4 -3.35 -7.05 22.24
CA TYR A 4 -3.87 -6.35 21.08
C TYR A 4 -3.01 -6.62 19.85
N TYR A 5 -3.67 -6.68 18.71
CA TYR A 5 -3.06 -6.85 17.40
C TYR A 5 -3.55 -5.71 16.51
N LEU A 6 -2.65 -5.05 15.81
CA LEU A 6 -3.02 -3.94 14.94
C LEU A 6 -2.99 -4.37 13.48
N ALA A 7 -4.10 -4.19 12.80
CA ALA A 7 -4.19 -4.31 11.35
C ALA A 7 -4.32 -2.92 10.73
N ILE A 8 -3.46 -2.62 9.77
CA ILE A 8 -3.51 -1.39 8.98
C ILE A 8 -3.88 -1.78 7.55
N ASP A 9 -5.12 -1.48 7.17
CA ASP A 9 -5.67 -1.79 5.86
C ASP A 9 -5.72 -0.51 5.01
N ILE A 10 -4.86 -0.44 4.00
CA ILE A 10 -4.71 0.75 3.16
C ILE A 10 -5.35 0.47 1.80
N GLY A 11 -6.54 1.01 1.60
CA GLY A 11 -7.21 0.95 0.31
C GLY A 11 -6.89 2.17 -0.56
N ALA A 12 -7.33 2.12 -1.81
CA ALA A 12 -7.09 3.19 -2.77
C ALA A 12 -7.84 4.49 -2.45
N SER A 13 -8.91 4.42 -1.68
CA SER A 13 -9.76 5.57 -1.32
C SER A 13 -9.66 5.97 0.14
N SER A 14 -9.35 5.03 1.00
CA SER A 14 -9.21 5.26 2.46
C SER A 14 -8.41 4.14 3.09
N GLY A 15 -7.78 4.45 4.21
CA GLY A 15 -7.12 3.47 5.05
C GLY A 15 -7.71 3.48 6.45
N ARG A 16 -7.47 2.41 7.18
CA ARG A 16 -7.98 2.26 8.54
C ARG A 16 -7.04 1.46 9.41
N HIS A 17 -7.06 1.78 10.68
CA HIS A 17 -6.36 1.04 11.73
C HIS A 17 -7.40 0.31 12.56
N ILE A 18 -7.26 -0.99 12.67
CA ILE A 18 -8.18 -1.86 13.40
C ILE A 18 -7.41 -2.60 14.48
N LEU A 19 -7.80 -2.42 15.73
CA LEU A 19 -7.29 -3.21 16.85
C LEU A 19 -8.14 -4.46 17.00
N GLY A 20 -7.49 -5.60 17.11
CA GLY A 20 -8.12 -6.86 17.42
C GLY A 20 -7.66 -7.41 18.77
N HIS A 21 -8.54 -8.04 19.50
CA HIS A 21 -8.23 -8.80 20.70
C HIS A 21 -9.21 -9.96 20.87
N MET A 22 -8.85 -10.90 21.70
CA MET A 22 -9.72 -12.05 21.99
C MET A 22 -10.54 -11.77 23.23
N GLU A 23 -11.84 -12.04 23.15
CA GLU A 23 -12.78 -11.93 24.25
C GLU A 23 -13.68 -13.16 24.22
N ASP A 24 -13.67 -13.97 25.29
CA ASP A 24 -14.45 -15.21 25.39
C ASP A 24 -14.30 -16.14 24.16
N GLY A 25 -13.07 -16.26 23.64
CA GLY A 25 -12.76 -17.10 22.48
C GLY A 25 -13.16 -16.52 21.13
N LYS A 26 -13.62 -15.27 21.09
CA LYS A 26 -14.00 -14.58 19.85
C LYS A 26 -13.10 -13.38 19.59
N MET A 27 -12.83 -13.11 18.33
CA MET A 27 -12.09 -11.94 17.92
C MET A 27 -13.02 -10.71 17.95
N VAL A 28 -12.62 -9.71 18.73
CA VAL A 28 -13.28 -8.40 18.80
C VAL A 28 -12.43 -7.40 18.02
N LEU A 29 -13.05 -6.67 17.10
CA LEU A 29 -12.38 -5.68 16.25
C LEU A 29 -12.90 -4.28 16.57
N GLU A 30 -11.98 -3.33 16.67
CA GLU A 30 -12.27 -1.94 16.92
C GLU A 30 -11.53 -1.05 15.92
N GLU A 31 -12.25 -0.29 15.11
CA GLU A 31 -11.65 0.71 14.23
C GLU A 31 -11.28 1.92 15.06
N ILE A 32 -9.97 2.21 15.14
CA ILE A 32 -9.46 3.29 16.00
C ILE A 32 -9.01 4.53 15.23
N TYR A 33 -8.76 4.39 13.93
CA TYR A 33 -8.29 5.49 13.09
C TYR A 33 -8.66 5.23 11.63
N ARG A 34 -9.11 6.26 10.96
CA ARG A 34 -9.42 6.22 9.53
C ARG A 34 -8.83 7.46 8.85
N PHE A 35 -8.29 7.29 7.66
CA PHE A 35 -7.73 8.39 6.89
C PHE A 35 -8.12 8.28 5.41
N PRO A 36 -8.27 9.41 4.71
CA PRO A 36 -8.50 9.40 3.28
C PRO A 36 -7.23 9.04 2.52
N ASN A 37 -7.38 8.43 1.38
CA ASN A 37 -6.32 8.17 0.43
C ASN A 37 -6.83 8.50 -0.97
N GLY A 38 -5.92 8.68 -1.91
CA GLY A 38 -6.27 8.96 -3.29
C GLY A 38 -5.05 9.29 -4.12
N MET A 39 -5.22 9.16 -5.42
CA MET A 39 -4.19 9.56 -6.38
C MET A 39 -4.17 11.07 -6.54
N GLN A 40 -2.98 11.62 -6.70
CA GLN A 40 -2.75 13.03 -6.98
C GLN A 40 -2.09 13.18 -8.34
N LYS A 41 -2.22 14.35 -8.96
CA LYS A 41 -1.41 14.70 -10.13
C LYS A 41 -0.15 15.43 -9.68
N ARG A 42 1.00 14.92 -10.11
CA ARG A 42 2.30 15.51 -9.84
C ARG A 42 3.22 15.27 -11.04
N ASP A 43 3.81 16.32 -11.58
CA ASP A 43 4.70 16.24 -12.74
C ASP A 43 4.04 15.57 -13.96
N GLY A 44 2.72 15.75 -14.15
CA GLY A 44 1.97 15.13 -15.23
C GLY A 44 1.60 13.66 -15.00
N GLU A 45 1.97 13.10 -13.87
CA GLU A 45 1.68 11.70 -13.51
C GLU A 45 0.62 11.61 -12.41
N LYS A 46 -0.14 10.51 -12.41
CA LYS A 46 -1.00 10.14 -11.28
C LYS A 46 -0.13 9.39 -10.27
N VAL A 47 -0.05 9.91 -9.07
CA VAL A 47 0.88 9.41 -8.05
C VAL A 47 0.19 9.22 -6.70
N TRP A 48 0.81 8.39 -5.85
CA TRP A 48 0.45 8.28 -4.44
C TRP A 48 1.35 9.20 -3.62
N ASP A 49 0.77 9.88 -2.64
CA ASP A 49 1.53 10.67 -1.66
C ASP A 49 2.03 9.73 -0.56
N ILE A 50 3.23 9.19 -0.75
CA ILE A 50 3.83 8.21 0.17
C ILE A 50 4.11 8.84 1.53
N GLU A 51 4.53 10.10 1.57
CA GLU A 51 4.79 10.82 2.81
C GLU A 51 3.52 10.96 3.64
N ALA A 52 2.42 11.34 3.02
CA ALA A 52 1.12 11.44 3.70
C ALA A 52 0.61 10.07 4.18
N LEU A 53 0.81 9.01 3.38
CA LEU A 53 0.47 7.65 3.79
C LEU A 53 1.28 7.21 5.01
N PHE A 54 2.57 7.48 5.02
CA PHE A 54 3.43 7.14 6.16
C PHE A 54 3.02 7.90 7.42
N GLU A 55 2.75 9.20 7.30
CA GLU A 55 2.25 10.01 8.42
C GLU A 55 0.93 9.45 8.97
N ALA A 56 0.01 9.03 8.10
CA ALA A 56 -1.25 8.43 8.51
C ALA A 56 -1.05 7.10 9.24
N VAL A 57 -0.12 6.27 8.80
CA VAL A 57 0.26 5.03 9.48
C VAL A 57 0.75 5.34 10.90
N LEU A 58 1.65 6.31 11.04
CA LEU A 58 2.18 6.71 12.35
C LEU A 58 1.09 7.32 13.25
N ALA A 59 0.19 8.11 12.68
CA ALA A 59 -0.92 8.72 13.43
C ALA A 59 -1.84 7.66 14.04
N GLY A 60 -2.18 6.63 13.28
CA GLY A 60 -2.98 5.53 13.79
C GLY A 60 -2.27 4.69 14.85
N MET A 61 -0.96 4.47 14.70
CA MET A 61 -0.16 3.80 15.72
C MET A 61 -0.11 4.64 17.01
N LYS A 62 0.03 5.95 16.89
CA LYS A 62 -0.03 6.86 18.02
C LYS A 62 -1.38 6.79 18.74
N LYS A 63 -2.46 6.59 18.00
CA LYS A 63 -3.80 6.41 18.55
C LYS A 63 -3.88 5.19 19.48
N CYS A 64 -3.19 4.11 19.16
CA CYS A 64 -3.10 2.94 20.05
C CYS A 64 -2.54 3.34 21.42
N ARG A 65 -1.49 4.17 21.42
CA ARG A 65 -0.90 4.67 22.68
C ARG A 65 -1.86 5.54 23.45
N GLU A 66 -2.58 6.44 22.79
CA GLU A 66 -3.57 7.32 23.42
C GLU A 66 -4.69 6.52 24.09
N LEU A 67 -5.08 5.41 23.48
CA LEU A 67 -6.10 4.50 24.02
C LEU A 67 -5.56 3.57 25.11
N GLY A 68 -4.25 3.55 25.35
CA GLY A 68 -3.62 2.61 26.27
C GLY A 68 -3.64 1.17 25.80
N LYS A 69 -3.80 0.94 24.49
CA LYS A 69 -3.92 -0.38 23.87
C LYS A 69 -2.74 -0.63 22.93
N ILE A 70 -1.59 -0.93 23.51
CA ILE A 70 -0.36 -1.12 22.73
C ILE A 70 -0.39 -2.50 22.08
N PRO A 71 -0.36 -2.59 20.74
CA PRO A 71 -0.37 -3.87 20.06
C PRO A 71 0.94 -4.63 20.21
N VAL A 72 0.87 -5.95 20.29
CA VAL A 72 2.04 -6.84 20.33
C VAL A 72 2.57 -7.13 18.94
N SER A 73 1.77 -6.89 17.91
CA SER A 73 2.18 -7.01 16.51
C SER A 73 1.37 -6.05 15.63
N VAL A 74 1.94 -5.74 14.47
CA VAL A 74 1.32 -4.88 13.45
C VAL A 74 1.40 -5.61 12.12
N GLY A 75 0.30 -5.65 11.40
CA GLY A 75 0.25 -6.11 10.01
C GLY A 75 -0.27 -5.00 9.12
N ILE A 76 0.27 -4.90 7.91
CA ILE A 76 -0.16 -3.93 6.90
C ILE A 76 -0.60 -4.68 5.67
N ASP A 77 -1.76 -4.29 5.14
CA ASP A 77 -2.35 -4.79 3.93
C ASP A 77 -2.66 -3.61 3.02
N THR A 78 -2.41 -3.76 1.73
CA THR A 78 -2.61 -2.69 0.75
C THR A 78 -2.94 -3.28 -0.63
N TRP A 79 -3.17 -2.40 -1.62
CA TRP A 79 -3.42 -2.83 -3.00
C TRP A 79 -2.14 -3.35 -3.66
N ALA A 80 -2.31 -4.14 -4.72
CA ALA A 80 -1.23 -4.70 -5.51
C ALA A 80 -0.88 -3.82 -6.73
N VAL A 81 0.06 -4.28 -7.52
CA VAL A 81 0.53 -3.80 -8.84
C VAL A 81 1.32 -2.50 -8.86
N ASP A 82 1.40 -1.78 -7.76
CA ASP A 82 2.23 -0.58 -7.67
C ASP A 82 3.57 -0.87 -7.00
N PHE A 83 4.56 -0.08 -7.32
CA PHE A 83 5.91 -0.23 -6.80
C PHE A 83 6.64 1.11 -6.77
N VAL A 84 7.72 1.17 -6.02
CA VAL A 84 8.67 2.27 -6.03
C VAL A 84 10.08 1.72 -6.29
N LEU A 85 10.92 2.55 -6.85
CA LEU A 85 12.34 2.23 -7.01
C LEU A 85 13.12 2.90 -5.88
N LEU A 86 14.10 2.18 -5.35
CA LEU A 86 15.00 2.68 -4.33
C LEU A 86 16.42 2.71 -4.88
N ASP A 87 17.20 3.69 -4.44
CA ASP A 87 18.62 3.75 -4.74
C ASP A 87 19.44 2.87 -3.78
N LYS A 88 20.75 2.89 -3.91
CA LYS A 88 21.67 2.11 -3.07
C LYS A 88 21.61 2.47 -1.58
N ASP A 89 21.05 3.63 -1.24
CA ASP A 89 20.91 4.13 0.14
C ASP A 89 19.46 4.03 0.63
N ASP A 90 18.64 3.19 -0.03
CA ASP A 90 17.22 2.96 0.26
C ASP A 90 16.36 4.22 0.14
N GLN A 91 16.80 5.20 -0.66
CA GLN A 91 16.02 6.40 -0.93
C GLN A 91 15.16 6.21 -2.18
N ARG A 92 13.91 6.67 -2.11
CA ARG A 92 12.98 6.54 -3.23
C ARG A 92 13.45 7.38 -4.43
N ILE A 93 13.48 6.76 -5.60
CA ILE A 93 13.76 7.42 -6.87
C ILE A 93 12.45 7.80 -7.52
N GLY A 94 12.21 9.11 -7.69
CA GLY A 94 11.03 9.62 -8.37
C GLY A 94 9.73 9.46 -7.59
N ASN A 95 8.62 9.57 -8.29
CA ASN A 95 7.28 9.48 -7.72
C ASN A 95 6.82 8.03 -7.57
N ALA A 96 5.90 7.80 -6.62
CA ALA A 96 5.17 6.54 -6.54
C ALA A 96 4.00 6.59 -7.53
N VAL A 97 4.23 6.17 -8.76
CA VAL A 97 3.26 6.27 -9.85
C VAL A 97 2.14 5.25 -9.65
N ALA A 98 0.89 5.73 -9.72
CA ALA A 98 -0.28 4.92 -9.47
C ALA A 98 -0.64 4.06 -10.70
N TYR A 99 -1.25 2.91 -10.45
CA TYR A 99 -1.64 1.95 -11.49
C TYR A 99 -2.63 2.52 -12.54
N ARG A 100 -3.34 3.60 -12.21
CA ARG A 100 -4.26 4.28 -13.12
C ARG A 100 -3.61 5.41 -13.93
N ASP A 101 -2.28 5.57 -13.81
CA ASP A 101 -1.56 6.51 -14.65
C ASP A 101 -1.55 6.02 -16.10
N ASP A 102 -1.55 6.96 -17.03
CA ASP A 102 -1.63 6.65 -18.48
C ASP A 102 -0.26 6.38 -19.12
N ARG A 103 0.84 6.41 -18.35
CA ARG A 103 2.21 6.25 -18.88
C ARG A 103 2.45 4.92 -19.60
N THR A 104 1.71 3.88 -19.23
CA THR A 104 1.84 2.55 -19.84
C THR A 104 0.82 2.31 -20.95
N LYS A 105 -0.03 3.31 -21.24
CA LYS A 105 -1.05 3.20 -22.30
C LYS A 105 -0.38 3.00 -23.67
N GLY A 106 -0.74 1.93 -24.34
CA GLY A 106 -0.14 1.57 -25.63
C GLY A 106 1.19 0.81 -25.55
N MET A 107 1.76 0.67 -24.33
CA MET A 107 3.03 -0.05 -24.16
C MET A 107 2.89 -1.54 -24.45
N ASP A 108 1.73 -2.11 -24.27
CA ASP A 108 1.44 -3.49 -24.62
C ASP A 108 1.62 -3.76 -26.11
N GLU A 109 1.13 -2.86 -26.95
CA GLU A 109 1.31 -2.95 -28.41
C GLU A 109 2.79 -2.80 -28.77
N ASP A 110 3.48 -1.82 -28.21
CA ASP A 110 4.91 -1.61 -28.44
C ASP A 110 5.73 -2.81 -27.96
N CYS A 111 5.44 -3.34 -26.80
CA CYS A 111 6.12 -4.52 -26.28
C CYS A 111 5.90 -5.76 -27.14
N LEU A 112 4.71 -5.96 -27.66
CA LEU A 112 4.38 -7.07 -28.55
C LEU A 112 5.17 -6.99 -29.87
N LEU A 113 5.37 -5.79 -30.40
CA LEU A 113 6.18 -5.57 -31.60
C LEU A 113 7.64 -5.99 -31.40
N TYR A 114 8.21 -5.74 -30.22
CA TYR A 114 9.62 -6.01 -29.92
C TYR A 114 9.87 -7.36 -29.28
N THR A 115 8.86 -8.01 -28.71
CA THR A 115 9.01 -9.26 -27.97
C THR A 115 8.29 -10.45 -28.61
N SER A 116 7.63 -10.25 -29.75
CA SER A 116 6.91 -11.34 -30.44
C SER A 116 7.82 -12.53 -30.74
N ASP A 117 9.07 -12.28 -31.18
CA ASP A 117 10.04 -13.33 -31.45
C ASP A 117 10.42 -14.11 -30.19
N ALA A 118 10.58 -13.42 -29.06
CA ALA A 118 10.87 -14.08 -27.80
C ALA A 118 9.68 -14.93 -27.31
N ALA A 119 8.46 -14.46 -27.52
CA ALA A 119 7.26 -15.22 -27.22
C ALA A 119 7.15 -16.46 -28.12
N ASP A 120 7.46 -16.33 -29.41
CA ASP A 120 7.50 -17.45 -30.35
C ASP A 120 8.57 -18.47 -29.97
N ASP A 121 9.72 -18.03 -29.49
CA ASP A 121 10.80 -18.91 -29.05
C ASP A 121 10.38 -19.72 -27.83
N LEU A 122 9.63 -19.15 -26.92
CA LEU A 122 9.04 -19.85 -25.75
C LEU A 122 8.04 -20.92 -26.17
N THR A 123 7.29 -20.68 -27.22
CA THR A 123 6.33 -21.66 -27.75
C THR A 123 6.97 -22.79 -28.56
N ARG A 124 8.20 -22.63 -29.00
CA ARG A 124 8.96 -23.63 -29.75
C ARG A 124 9.59 -24.72 -28.90
N VAL A 125 9.62 -24.48 -27.59
CA VAL A 125 10.15 -25.46 -26.66
C VAL A 125 9.14 -26.56 -26.41
#